data_97f280bb86fce64887142e5abf6f7995
#
_entry.id   97f280bb86fce64887142e5abf6f7995
#
_cell.length_a   1.000
_cell.length_b   1.000
_cell.length_c   1.000
_cell.angle_alpha   90.00
_cell.angle_beta   90.00
_cell.angle_gamma   90.00
#
_symmetry.space_group_name_H-M   'P 1'
#
loop_
_entity.id
_entity.type
_entity.pdbx_description
1 polymer ?
#
loop_
_entity_poly.entity_id
_entity_poly.type
_entity_poly.pdbx_seq_one_letter_code
_entity_poly.pdbx_strand_id
1 'polypeptide(L)'
;YGMSTFEGPMMSIKTVNALSHYTDWTIGHVHSGALGWVAFISIGTMYALIPKLFGREAMWSTRLIDVHFWISTIGVVLYVTSMWIAGVMQGLMWRATNEDGTLTYTFIESLAATYPYYAVRLLGGTLFLAGMLIMVYNVSRTIAERKSVTDAPVLQPA
;
A
#
# COMPACT_ATOMS: atom_id res chain seq x y z
N TYR A 1 -6.66 -5.29 -6.86
CA TYR A 1 -8.09 -5.05 -6.91
C TYR A 1 -8.90 -6.31 -6.55
N GLY A 2 -8.82 -7.37 -7.35
CA GLY A 2 -9.66 -8.56 -7.18
C GLY A 2 -9.59 -9.17 -5.78
N MET A 3 -8.42 -9.23 -5.19
CA MET A 3 -8.21 -9.79 -3.86
C MET A 3 -8.90 -8.95 -2.78
N SER A 4 -8.73 -7.64 -2.78
CA SER A 4 -9.40 -6.73 -1.84
C SER A 4 -10.93 -6.76 -2.01
N THR A 5 -11.42 -6.80 -3.25
CA THR A 5 -12.86 -6.86 -3.53
C THR A 5 -13.50 -8.19 -3.09
N PHE A 6 -12.77 -9.31 -3.22
CA PHE A 6 -13.25 -10.61 -2.75
C PHE A 6 -13.25 -10.73 -1.22
N GLU A 7 -12.23 -10.18 -0.58
CA GLU A 7 -12.04 -10.27 0.87
C GLU A 7 -13.18 -9.58 1.65
N GLY A 8 -13.71 -8.45 1.17
CA GLY A 8 -14.82 -7.73 1.79
C GLY A 8 -16.07 -8.60 1.99
N PRO A 9 -16.66 -9.16 0.92
CA PRO A 9 -17.78 -10.08 1.02
C PRO A 9 -17.47 -11.33 1.87
N MET A 10 -16.27 -11.89 1.76
CA MET A 10 -15.83 -13.01 2.59
C MET A 10 -15.86 -12.65 4.08
N MET A 11 -15.37 -11.48 4.46
CA MET A 11 -15.38 -11.00 5.85
C MET A 11 -16.79 -10.67 6.36
N SER A 12 -17.79 -10.51 5.48
CA SER A 12 -19.19 -10.33 5.87
C SER A 12 -19.89 -11.64 6.24
N ILE A 13 -19.31 -12.80 5.91
CA ILE A 13 -19.80 -14.10 6.34
C ILE A 13 -19.71 -14.19 7.87
N LYS A 14 -20.80 -14.57 8.52
CA LYS A 14 -20.96 -14.49 9.98
C LYS A 14 -19.81 -15.13 10.78
N THR A 15 -19.36 -16.31 10.36
CA THR A 15 -18.26 -17.04 11.02
C THR A 15 -16.90 -16.37 10.79
N VAL A 16 -16.66 -15.85 9.59
CA VAL A 16 -15.42 -15.11 9.26
C VAL A 16 -15.43 -13.76 9.97
N ASN A 17 -16.56 -13.05 9.96
CA ASN A 17 -16.69 -11.77 10.65
C ASN A 17 -16.44 -11.91 12.16
N ALA A 18 -16.95 -12.96 12.78
CA ALA A 18 -16.71 -13.23 14.19
C ALA A 18 -15.20 -13.39 14.53
N LEU A 19 -14.39 -13.83 13.57
CA LEU A 19 -12.93 -13.92 13.72
C LEU A 19 -12.21 -12.64 13.40
N SER A 20 -12.62 -11.93 12.33
CA SER A 20 -11.91 -10.78 11.79
C SER A 20 -12.29 -9.43 12.43
N HIS A 21 -13.48 -9.35 13.02
CA HIS A 21 -14.04 -8.08 13.52
C HIS A 21 -13.16 -7.44 14.61
N TYR A 22 -12.81 -6.19 14.42
CA TYR A 22 -11.90 -5.40 15.26
C TYR A 22 -10.45 -5.89 15.31
N THR A 23 -10.06 -6.90 14.55
CA THR A 23 -8.67 -7.35 14.46
C THR A 23 -7.87 -6.60 13.39
N ASP A 24 -6.54 -6.77 13.40
CA ASP A 24 -5.66 -6.26 12.35
C ASP A 24 -6.00 -6.85 10.96
N TRP A 25 -6.75 -7.94 10.87
CA TRP A 25 -7.22 -8.45 9.57
C TRP A 25 -8.10 -7.44 8.84
N THR A 26 -9.06 -6.82 9.55
CA THR A 26 -9.92 -5.77 8.95
C THR A 26 -9.07 -4.59 8.48
N ILE A 27 -8.05 -4.20 9.24
CA ILE A 27 -7.12 -3.12 8.87
C ILE A 27 -6.27 -3.53 7.65
N GLY A 28 -5.81 -4.79 7.59
CA GLY A 28 -5.11 -5.35 6.44
C GLY A 28 -5.95 -5.30 5.16
N HIS A 29 -7.22 -5.66 5.25
CA HIS A 29 -8.18 -5.56 4.15
C HIS A 29 -8.28 -4.13 3.62
N VAL A 30 -8.51 -3.14 4.48
CA VAL A 30 -8.61 -1.74 4.08
C VAL A 30 -7.34 -1.24 3.41
N HIS A 31 -6.16 -1.60 3.94
CA HIS A 31 -4.89 -1.19 3.36
C HIS A 31 -4.54 -1.92 2.07
N SER A 32 -4.98 -3.16 1.89
CA SER A 32 -4.86 -3.86 0.59
C SER A 32 -5.63 -3.14 -0.51
N GLY A 33 -6.78 -2.56 -0.18
CA GLY A 33 -7.56 -1.71 -1.07
C GLY A 33 -6.92 -0.33 -1.28
N ALA A 34 -6.66 0.40 -0.20
CA ALA A 34 -6.18 1.77 -0.26
C ALA A 34 -4.77 1.89 -0.86
N LEU A 35 -3.82 1.07 -0.39
CA LEU A 35 -2.42 1.11 -0.84
C LEU A 35 -2.18 0.18 -2.01
N GLY A 36 -2.79 -1.02 -2.00
CA GLY A 36 -2.53 -2.06 -2.99
C GLY A 36 -3.16 -1.80 -4.35
N TRP A 37 -4.30 -1.12 -4.46
CA TRP A 37 -4.85 -0.81 -5.77
C TRP A 37 -5.19 0.66 -5.99
N VAL A 38 -5.83 1.36 -5.05
CA VAL A 38 -6.21 2.77 -5.24
C VAL A 38 -4.97 3.65 -5.42
N ALA A 39 -3.98 3.52 -4.52
CA ALA A 39 -2.75 4.30 -4.62
C ALA A 39 -1.98 3.96 -5.91
N PHE A 40 -1.79 2.68 -6.25
CA PHE A 40 -1.04 2.31 -7.46
C PHE A 40 -1.71 2.75 -8.74
N ILE A 41 -3.05 2.65 -8.87
CA ILE A 41 -3.77 3.15 -10.05
C ILE A 41 -3.66 4.68 -10.14
N SER A 42 -3.83 5.38 -9.02
CA SER A 42 -3.73 6.84 -8.98
C SER A 42 -2.34 7.32 -9.37
N ILE A 43 -1.29 6.68 -8.84
CA ILE A 43 0.10 7.01 -9.15
C ILE A 43 0.43 6.66 -10.61
N GLY A 44 -0.02 5.51 -11.10
CA GLY A 44 0.13 5.14 -12.51
C GLY A 44 -0.52 6.16 -13.44
N THR A 45 -1.70 6.66 -13.08
CA THR A 45 -2.38 7.75 -13.80
C THR A 45 -1.57 9.04 -13.76
N MET A 46 -0.98 9.40 -12.60
CA MET A 46 -0.10 10.56 -12.49
C MET A 46 1.13 10.44 -13.40
N TYR A 47 1.77 9.28 -13.45
CA TYR A 47 2.91 9.03 -14.34
C TYR A 47 2.55 9.16 -15.83
N ALA A 48 1.32 8.82 -16.20
CA ALA A 48 0.83 8.95 -17.57
C ALA A 48 0.41 10.40 -17.93
N LEU A 49 -0.14 11.15 -16.97
CA LEU A 49 -0.70 12.48 -17.21
C LEU A 49 0.30 13.62 -17.01
N ILE A 50 1.16 13.56 -16.00
CA ILE A 50 2.06 14.67 -15.64
C ILE A 50 2.95 15.08 -16.81
N PRO A 51 3.61 14.19 -17.56
CA PRO A 51 4.39 14.61 -18.71
C PRO A 51 3.55 15.41 -19.71
N LYS A 52 2.37 14.91 -20.05
CA LYS A 52 1.47 15.56 -21.02
C LYS A 52 0.99 16.93 -20.56
N LEU A 53 0.62 17.07 -19.28
CA LEU A 53 0.16 18.34 -18.69
C LEU A 53 1.25 19.42 -18.72
N PHE A 54 2.50 19.03 -18.57
CA PHE A 54 3.64 19.94 -18.56
C PHE A 54 4.40 20.00 -19.92
N GLY A 55 3.80 19.44 -21.00
CA GLY A 55 4.37 19.45 -22.33
C GLY A 55 5.68 18.67 -22.44
N ARG A 56 5.79 17.57 -21.72
CA ARG A 56 6.93 16.65 -21.75
C ARG A 56 6.58 15.39 -22.54
N GLU A 57 7.56 14.78 -23.17
CA GLU A 57 7.37 13.52 -23.88
C GLU A 57 7.24 12.33 -22.93
N ALA A 58 8.01 12.34 -21.83
CA ALA A 58 8.07 11.29 -20.84
C ALA A 58 8.35 11.85 -19.44
N MET A 59 8.27 10.99 -18.44
CA MET A 59 8.79 11.26 -17.08
C MET A 59 10.31 11.41 -17.12
N TRP A 60 10.86 12.21 -16.22
CA TRP A 60 12.30 12.48 -16.12
C TRP A 60 13.13 11.19 -16.06
N SER A 61 12.66 10.17 -15.37
CA SER A 61 13.33 8.88 -15.28
C SER A 61 12.34 7.72 -15.22
N THR A 62 12.33 6.86 -16.21
CA THR A 62 11.58 5.60 -16.21
C THR A 62 12.14 4.62 -15.19
N ARG A 63 13.47 4.61 -14.98
CA ARG A 63 14.10 3.77 -13.95
C ARG A 63 13.57 4.08 -12.54
N LEU A 64 13.32 5.35 -12.22
CA LEU A 64 12.74 5.71 -10.92
C LEU A 64 11.27 5.27 -10.79
N ILE A 65 10.55 5.16 -11.89
CA ILE A 65 9.20 4.54 -11.87
C ILE A 65 9.31 3.07 -11.46
N ASP A 66 10.23 2.32 -12.07
CA ASP A 66 10.43 0.90 -11.74
C ASP A 66 10.88 0.71 -10.29
N VAL A 67 11.82 1.52 -9.82
CA VAL A 67 12.31 1.47 -8.43
C VAL A 67 11.17 1.78 -7.46
N HIS A 68 10.39 2.85 -7.71
CA HIS A 68 9.23 3.19 -6.92
C HIS A 68 8.23 2.01 -6.88
N PHE A 69 7.89 1.48 -8.05
CA PHE A 69 6.92 0.40 -8.16
C PHE A 69 7.32 -0.82 -7.31
N TRP A 70 8.56 -1.29 -7.47
CA TRP A 70 9.01 -2.49 -6.77
C TRP A 70 9.17 -2.28 -5.27
N ILE A 71 9.77 -1.16 -4.83
CA ILE A 71 9.92 -0.85 -3.39
C ILE A 71 8.54 -0.73 -2.73
N SER A 72 7.61 0.00 -3.36
CA SER A 72 6.27 0.18 -2.83
C SER A 72 5.46 -1.13 -2.84
N THR A 73 5.61 -1.96 -3.87
CA THR A 73 4.95 -3.28 -3.95
C THR A 73 5.43 -4.19 -2.82
N ILE A 74 6.74 -4.31 -2.63
CA ILE A 74 7.31 -5.10 -1.52
C ILE A 74 6.82 -4.53 -0.18
N GLY A 75 6.83 -3.21 -0.04
CA GLY A 75 6.34 -2.52 1.15
C GLY A 75 4.89 -2.86 1.47
N VAL A 76 3.98 -2.78 0.50
CA VAL A 76 2.56 -3.12 0.67
C VAL A 76 2.36 -4.59 1.00
N VAL A 77 3.08 -5.49 0.32
CA VAL A 77 2.98 -6.94 0.58
C VAL A 77 3.38 -7.26 2.02
N LEU A 78 4.51 -6.76 2.50
CA LEU A 78 4.94 -6.96 3.89
C LEU A 78 3.94 -6.34 4.87
N TYR A 79 3.49 -5.12 4.59
CA TYR A 79 2.56 -4.39 5.43
C TYR A 79 1.23 -5.13 5.62
N VAL A 80 0.60 -5.53 4.52
CA VAL A 80 -0.72 -6.18 4.52
C VAL A 80 -0.64 -7.60 5.06
N THR A 81 0.37 -8.39 4.63
CA THR A 81 0.52 -9.78 5.10
C THR A 81 0.74 -9.85 6.60
N SER A 82 1.56 -8.94 7.16
CA SER A 82 1.76 -8.89 8.62
C SER A 82 0.45 -8.64 9.38
N MET A 83 -0.41 -7.77 8.86
CA MET A 83 -1.72 -7.49 9.46
C MET A 83 -2.70 -8.66 9.33
N TRP A 84 -2.69 -9.37 8.20
CA TRP A 84 -3.55 -10.55 8.05
C TRP A 84 -3.17 -11.64 9.05
N ILE A 85 -1.88 -11.94 9.17
CA ILE A 85 -1.41 -12.98 10.11
C ILE A 85 -1.70 -12.54 11.56
N ALA A 86 -1.36 -11.30 11.91
CA ALA A 86 -1.64 -10.76 13.25
C ALA A 86 -3.15 -10.76 13.55
N GLY A 87 -3.98 -10.36 12.60
CA GLY A 87 -5.43 -10.28 12.78
C GLY A 87 -6.09 -11.65 12.98
N VAL A 88 -5.68 -12.67 12.22
CA VAL A 88 -6.15 -14.04 12.42
C VAL A 88 -5.74 -14.55 13.80
N MET A 89 -4.48 -14.32 14.19
CA MET A 89 -3.98 -14.70 15.53
C MET A 89 -4.77 -13.99 16.64
N GLN A 90 -4.97 -12.68 16.54
CA GLN A 90 -5.77 -11.90 17.49
C GLN A 90 -7.19 -12.47 17.62
N GLY A 91 -7.87 -12.71 16.50
CA GLY A 91 -9.22 -13.25 16.51
C GLY A 91 -9.30 -14.62 17.16
N LEU A 92 -8.32 -15.48 16.98
CA LEU A 92 -8.24 -16.79 17.64
C LEU A 92 -7.98 -16.65 19.15
N MET A 93 -7.05 -15.77 19.54
CA MET A 93 -6.74 -15.54 20.96
C MET A 93 -7.92 -14.94 21.74
N TRP A 94 -8.65 -13.98 21.12
CA TRP A 94 -9.78 -13.32 21.77
C TRP A 94 -11.01 -14.23 21.95
N ARG A 95 -11.06 -15.34 21.24
CA ARG A 95 -12.14 -16.31 21.29
C ARG A 95 -11.79 -17.58 22.08
N ALA A 96 -10.55 -17.72 22.48
CA ALA A 96 -10.12 -18.85 23.26
C ALA A 96 -10.67 -18.74 24.69
N THR A 97 -11.46 -19.74 25.09
CA THR A 97 -12.05 -19.83 26.44
C THR A 97 -11.67 -21.13 27.12
N ASN A 98 -11.50 -21.07 28.42
CA ASN A 98 -11.31 -22.22 29.31
C ASN A 98 -12.62 -22.98 29.52
N GLU A 99 -12.56 -24.14 30.12
CA GLU A 99 -13.75 -24.96 30.43
C GLU A 99 -14.75 -24.25 31.36
N ASP A 100 -14.27 -23.36 32.21
CA ASP A 100 -15.08 -22.53 33.12
C ASP A 100 -15.68 -21.28 32.45
N GLY A 101 -15.44 -21.08 31.15
CA GLY A 101 -15.94 -19.94 30.38
C GLY A 101 -15.12 -18.67 30.51
N THR A 102 -14.00 -18.67 31.25
CA THR A 102 -13.06 -17.52 31.30
C THR A 102 -12.22 -17.44 30.05
N LEU A 103 -11.66 -16.24 29.75
CA LEU A 103 -10.75 -16.07 28.62
C LEU A 103 -9.43 -16.79 28.91
N THR A 104 -8.92 -17.52 27.90
CA THR A 104 -7.61 -18.21 27.99
C THR A 104 -6.45 -17.21 27.98
N TYR A 105 -6.59 -16.13 27.22
CA TYR A 105 -5.55 -15.10 27.06
C TYR A 105 -6.02 -13.76 27.61
N THR A 106 -5.15 -13.07 28.31
CA THR A 106 -5.37 -11.68 28.69
C THR A 106 -5.18 -10.76 27.48
N PHE A 107 -5.68 -9.53 27.58
CA PHE A 107 -5.45 -8.51 26.54
C PHE A 107 -3.96 -8.24 26.32
N ILE A 108 -3.18 -8.19 27.40
CA ILE A 108 -1.72 -7.94 27.34
C ILE A 108 -0.98 -9.07 26.61
N GLU A 109 -1.33 -10.31 26.85
CA GLU A 109 -0.74 -11.45 26.14
C GLU A 109 -1.07 -11.42 24.66
N SER A 110 -2.30 -11.12 24.31
CA SER A 110 -2.71 -10.95 22.91
C SER A 110 -1.98 -9.82 22.24
N LEU A 111 -1.81 -8.67 22.91
CA LEU A 111 -1.06 -7.52 22.41
C LEU A 111 0.44 -7.85 22.23
N ALA A 112 1.06 -8.50 23.21
CA ALA A 112 2.47 -8.88 23.13
C ALA A 112 2.76 -9.84 21.96
N ALA A 113 1.84 -10.75 21.67
CA ALA A 113 1.94 -11.67 20.54
C ALA A 113 1.94 -10.95 19.17
N THR A 114 1.41 -9.72 19.07
CA THR A 114 1.40 -8.94 17.82
C THR A 114 2.70 -8.18 17.55
N TYR A 115 3.60 -8.01 18.52
CA TYR A 115 4.82 -7.19 18.35
C TYR A 115 5.72 -7.59 17.18
N PRO A 116 5.99 -8.88 16.90
CA PRO A 116 6.80 -9.25 15.73
C PRO A 116 6.19 -8.76 14.41
N TYR A 117 4.86 -8.81 14.30
CA TYR A 117 4.14 -8.35 13.11
C TYR A 117 4.13 -6.83 12.98
N TYR A 118 4.14 -6.10 14.09
CA TYR A 118 4.29 -4.66 14.08
C TYR A 118 5.67 -4.22 13.57
N ALA A 119 6.72 -4.97 13.87
CA ALA A 119 8.05 -4.71 13.30
C ALA A 119 8.06 -4.89 11.77
N VAL A 120 7.45 -5.97 11.26
CA VAL A 120 7.31 -6.21 9.81
C VAL A 120 6.43 -5.14 9.17
N ARG A 121 5.33 -4.75 9.81
CA ARG A 121 4.45 -3.66 9.38
C ARG A 121 5.18 -2.33 9.29
N LEU A 122 6.02 -2.00 10.27
CA LEU A 122 6.84 -0.79 10.27
C LEU A 122 7.82 -0.79 9.08
N LEU A 123 8.51 -1.91 8.83
CA LEU A 123 9.38 -2.06 7.67
C LEU A 123 8.63 -1.87 6.36
N GLY A 124 7.47 -2.54 6.20
CA GLY A 124 6.63 -2.41 5.00
C GLY A 124 6.16 -0.98 4.76
N GLY A 125 5.70 -0.30 5.82
CA GLY A 125 5.28 1.10 5.75
C GLY A 125 6.43 2.05 5.39
N THR A 126 7.62 1.81 5.93
CA THR A 126 8.83 2.59 5.61
C THR A 126 9.24 2.43 4.16
N LEU A 127 9.19 1.21 3.60
CA LEU A 127 9.47 0.95 2.19
C LEU A 127 8.45 1.65 1.28
N PHE A 128 7.17 1.60 1.63
CA PHE A 128 6.14 2.31 0.87
C PHE A 128 6.39 3.83 0.89
N LEU A 129 6.68 4.41 2.05
CA LEU A 129 7.02 5.83 2.17
C LEU A 129 8.25 6.20 1.34
N ALA A 130 9.31 5.39 1.38
CA ALA A 130 10.50 5.60 0.55
C ALA A 130 10.16 5.60 -0.94
N GLY A 131 9.32 4.66 -1.39
CA GLY A 131 8.79 4.65 -2.75
C GLY A 131 8.05 5.96 -3.10
N MET A 132 7.17 6.44 -2.22
CA MET A 132 6.46 7.71 -2.43
C MET A 132 7.41 8.91 -2.55
N LEU A 133 8.49 8.97 -1.77
CA LEU A 133 9.49 10.03 -1.88
C LEU A 133 10.24 9.97 -3.22
N ILE A 134 10.54 8.76 -3.72
CA ILE A 134 11.11 8.57 -5.06
C ILE A 134 10.16 9.07 -6.15
N MET A 135 8.85 8.76 -6.02
CA MET A 135 7.82 9.28 -6.93
C MET A 135 7.79 10.80 -6.93
N VAL A 136 7.70 11.42 -5.76
CA VAL A 136 7.66 12.89 -5.62
C VAL A 136 8.91 13.53 -6.25
N TYR A 137 10.09 12.96 -6.03
CA TYR A 137 11.32 13.43 -6.66
C TYR A 137 11.26 13.35 -8.19
N ASN A 138 10.85 12.21 -8.76
CA ASN A 138 10.74 12.02 -10.20
C ASN A 138 9.73 12.97 -10.84
N VAL A 139 8.58 13.16 -10.20
CA VAL A 139 7.56 14.14 -10.64
C VAL A 139 8.10 15.55 -10.61
N SER A 140 8.75 15.95 -9.52
CA SER A 140 9.31 17.29 -9.36
C SER A 140 10.37 17.58 -10.42
N ARG A 141 11.22 16.60 -10.74
CA ARG A 141 12.23 16.71 -11.83
C ARG A 141 11.56 16.84 -13.20
N THR A 142 10.51 16.06 -13.46
CA THR A 142 9.75 16.12 -14.72
C THR A 142 9.14 17.51 -14.94
N ILE A 143 8.57 18.11 -13.90
CA ILE A 143 7.96 19.44 -13.97
C ILE A 143 9.03 20.53 -14.15
N ALA A 144 10.13 20.43 -13.40
CA ALA A 144 11.19 21.44 -13.39
C ALA A 144 12.06 21.44 -14.65
N GLU A 145 12.07 20.37 -15.44
CA GLU A 145 12.85 20.28 -16.66
C GLU A 145 12.37 21.35 -17.66
N ARG A 146 13.24 22.30 -18.03
CA ARG A 146 12.91 23.31 -19.06
C ARG A 146 13.04 22.69 -20.44
N LYS A 147 12.03 22.89 -21.33
CA LYS A 147 12.22 22.65 -22.77
C LYS A 147 13.43 23.44 -23.24
N SER A 148 14.39 22.78 -23.87
CA SER A 148 15.43 23.47 -24.60
C SER A 148 14.78 24.32 -25.70
N VAL A 149 15.11 25.59 -25.78
CA VAL A 149 14.60 26.53 -26.81
C VAL A 149 15.02 26.08 -28.21
N THR A 150 15.92 25.10 -28.30
CA THR A 150 16.44 24.55 -29.56
C THR A 150 15.44 23.72 -30.36
N ASP A 151 14.30 23.31 -29.73
CA ASP A 151 13.29 22.48 -30.37
C ASP A 151 12.07 23.27 -30.91
N ALA A 152 12.16 24.58 -30.95
CA ALA A 152 11.17 25.38 -31.67
C ALA A 152 11.29 25.09 -33.19
N PRO A 153 10.19 24.66 -33.86
CA PRO A 153 10.24 24.47 -35.29
C PRO A 153 10.66 25.81 -35.94
N VAL A 154 11.78 25.79 -36.65
CA VAL A 154 12.21 26.94 -37.47
C VAL A 154 11.11 27.14 -38.53
N LEU A 155 10.30 28.18 -38.34
CA LEU A 155 9.36 28.61 -39.39
C LEU A 155 10.21 28.94 -40.63
N GLN A 156 10.16 28.06 -41.62
CA GLN A 156 10.73 28.38 -42.93
C GLN A 156 9.92 29.54 -43.53
N PRO A 157 10.58 30.62 -43.91
CA PRO A 157 9.89 31.71 -44.61
C PRO A 157 9.33 31.17 -45.92
N ALA A 158 8.08 31.58 -46.24
CA ALA A 158 7.37 31.23 -47.44
C ALA A 158 7.97 31.87 -48.69
#